data_99fea4ffdc66c58d81b94acbeead28c0
#
_entry.id   99fea4ffdc66c58d81b94acbeead28c0
#
_cell.length_a   1.000
_cell.length_b   1.000
_cell.length_c   1.000
_cell.angle_alpha   90.00
_cell.angle_beta   90.00
_cell.angle_gamma   90.00
#
_symmetry.space_group_name_H-M   'P 1'
#
loop_
_entity.id
_entity.type
_entity.pdbx_description
1 polymer ?
#
loop_
_entity_poly.entity_id
_entity_poly.type
_entity_poly.pdbx_seq_one_letter_code
_entity_poly.pdbx_strand_id
1 'polypeptide(L)'
;MKNTEKYAGITPAFYACYDEKGEVSPERVRALTRYFMDAGVQGLYVNGSSGECIYLSKEERKCILENVCAEAEGKLRIIAHVACNNTRDSEELAAHAESLKVDAIASIPPIYFHLPAYSIAEYWNKISAAAPNTDFIIYNIPQLAGVSLTKDLCTEMLKNPKVVGVKNSSMPVQDIQTFKALGGEDFVVFNGPDEQFVGGRAMGAVGGIGGTYGAMPELFVKMNALFVENRIAEAREMQIKVNEIIVMLCSGHGNMYAMIKEVLRIRKSLEIGSVRSPLTPLTEEDKKIAEKTAKLIDDAVAHFC
;
A
#
# COMPACT_ATOMS: atom_id res chain seq x y z
N MET A 1 17.89 15.45 1.21
CA MET A 1 16.49 15.42 1.76
C MET A 1 16.43 14.32 2.80
N LYS A 2 15.82 14.57 3.97
CA LYS A 2 15.61 13.52 4.98
C LYS A 2 14.60 12.48 4.47
N ASN A 3 14.77 11.21 4.88
CA ASN A 3 13.79 10.16 4.52
C ASN A 3 12.38 10.49 5.02
N THR A 4 12.26 11.08 6.21
CA THR A 4 10.98 11.52 6.77
C THR A 4 10.27 12.57 5.91
N GLU A 5 11.00 13.38 5.17
CA GLU A 5 10.43 14.33 4.19
C GLU A 5 10.13 13.64 2.86
N LYS A 6 11.10 12.84 2.35
CA LYS A 6 10.95 12.07 1.10
C LYS A 6 9.72 11.18 1.12
N TYR A 7 9.43 10.53 2.25
CA TYR A 7 8.39 9.51 2.38
C TYR A 7 7.11 9.98 3.08
N ALA A 8 6.96 11.27 3.38
CA ALA A 8 5.76 11.80 4.01
C ALA A 8 4.51 11.73 3.12
N GLY A 9 3.33 11.63 3.75
CA GLY A 9 2.04 11.79 3.09
C GLY A 9 1.30 10.49 2.77
N ILE A 10 0.41 10.56 1.79
CA ILE A 10 -0.53 9.49 1.44
C ILE A 10 -0.02 8.71 0.24
N THR A 11 0.04 7.40 0.39
CA THR A 11 0.55 6.45 -0.61
C THR A 11 -0.46 5.32 -0.76
N PRO A 12 -1.43 5.39 -1.69
CA PRO A 12 -2.35 4.29 -1.96
C PRO A 12 -1.60 3.01 -2.35
N ALA A 13 -2.10 1.87 -1.86
CA ALA A 13 -1.69 0.57 -2.34
C ALA A 13 -2.39 0.32 -3.69
N PHE A 14 -1.60 0.26 -4.76
CA PHE A 14 -2.05 0.17 -6.14
C PHE A 14 -2.75 -1.16 -6.41
N TYR A 15 -3.89 -1.12 -7.11
CA TYR A 15 -4.67 -2.31 -7.47
C TYR A 15 -4.17 -2.93 -8.77
N ALA A 16 -4.24 -4.25 -8.90
CA ALA A 16 -4.06 -4.91 -10.19
C ALA A 16 -5.21 -4.51 -11.13
N CYS A 17 -4.89 -4.21 -12.38
CA CYS A 17 -5.87 -3.78 -13.38
C CYS A 17 -5.96 -4.82 -14.48
N TYR A 18 -7.16 -5.35 -14.70
CA TYR A 18 -7.41 -6.42 -15.66
C TYR A 18 -8.37 -5.97 -16.77
N ASP A 19 -8.19 -6.56 -17.94
CA ASP A 19 -9.15 -6.48 -19.05
C ASP A 19 -10.34 -7.44 -18.86
N GLU A 20 -11.18 -7.56 -19.89
CA GLU A 20 -12.36 -8.43 -19.88
C GLU A 20 -12.02 -9.93 -19.91
N LYS A 21 -10.77 -10.28 -20.24
CA LYS A 21 -10.25 -11.65 -20.21
C LYS A 21 -9.56 -12.01 -18.91
N GLY A 22 -9.42 -11.02 -18.00
CA GLY A 22 -8.69 -11.17 -16.74
C GLY A 22 -7.16 -11.05 -16.91
N GLU A 23 -6.68 -10.55 -18.04
CA GLU A 23 -5.26 -10.27 -18.26
C GLU A 23 -4.89 -8.88 -17.78
N VAL A 24 -3.64 -8.68 -17.37
CA VAL A 24 -3.15 -7.35 -16.96
C VAL A 24 -3.27 -6.37 -18.12
N SER A 25 -3.95 -5.25 -17.90
CA SER A 25 -4.16 -4.20 -18.90
C SER A 25 -3.25 -3.00 -18.65
N PRO A 26 -2.22 -2.78 -19.46
CA PRO A 26 -1.36 -1.60 -19.37
C PRO A 26 -2.13 -0.28 -19.45
N GLU A 27 -3.15 -0.19 -20.28
CA GLU A 27 -3.99 1.00 -20.43
C GLU A 27 -4.73 1.33 -19.12
N ARG A 28 -5.35 0.32 -18.48
CA ARG A 28 -6.06 0.47 -17.21
C ARG A 28 -5.11 0.77 -16.05
N VAL A 29 -3.90 0.21 -16.06
CA VAL A 29 -2.83 0.57 -15.11
C VAL A 29 -2.50 2.05 -15.22
N ARG A 30 -2.28 2.57 -16.42
CA ARG A 30 -2.02 3.99 -16.65
C ARG A 30 -3.19 4.87 -16.24
N ALA A 31 -4.43 4.47 -16.56
CA ALA A 31 -5.64 5.19 -16.15
C ALA A 31 -5.76 5.31 -14.62
N LEU A 32 -5.51 4.22 -13.88
CA LEU A 32 -5.49 4.25 -12.41
C LEU A 32 -4.35 5.13 -11.88
N THR A 33 -3.18 5.13 -12.53
CA THR A 33 -2.06 5.99 -12.14
C THR A 33 -2.42 7.47 -12.29
N ARG A 34 -3.02 7.88 -13.41
CA ARG A 34 -3.54 9.26 -13.63
C ARG A 34 -4.54 9.65 -12.57
N TYR A 35 -5.50 8.77 -12.27
CA TYR A 35 -6.48 9.02 -11.22
C TYR A 35 -5.82 9.36 -9.88
N PHE A 36 -4.78 8.65 -9.48
CA PHE A 36 -4.06 8.93 -8.24
C PHE A 36 -3.27 10.24 -8.31
N MET A 37 -2.67 10.55 -9.46
CA MET A 37 -1.99 11.84 -9.66
C MET A 37 -2.97 13.01 -9.50
N ASP A 38 -4.14 12.92 -10.13
CA ASP A 38 -5.19 13.94 -10.08
C ASP A 38 -5.77 14.10 -8.67
N ALA A 39 -5.80 13.02 -7.90
CA ALA A 39 -6.24 13.03 -6.51
C ALA A 39 -5.22 13.66 -5.53
N GLY A 40 -4.01 14.00 -5.99
CA GLY A 40 -3.01 14.70 -5.19
C GLY A 40 -2.30 13.84 -4.14
N VAL A 41 -2.23 12.51 -4.34
CA VAL A 41 -1.46 11.62 -3.46
C VAL A 41 0.04 11.82 -3.67
N GLN A 42 0.87 11.47 -2.68
CA GLN A 42 2.31 11.73 -2.72
C GLN A 42 3.11 10.55 -3.29
N GLY A 43 2.53 9.37 -3.38
CA GLY A 43 3.20 8.20 -3.91
C GLY A 43 2.27 7.03 -4.17
N LEU A 44 2.83 5.93 -4.68
CA LEU A 44 2.11 4.67 -4.92
C LEU A 44 2.92 3.50 -4.37
N TYR A 45 2.22 2.55 -3.74
CA TYR A 45 2.78 1.26 -3.32
C TYR A 45 2.32 0.17 -4.29
N VAL A 46 3.20 -0.22 -5.19
CA VAL A 46 2.86 -1.05 -6.36
C VAL A 46 3.17 -2.53 -6.11
N ASN A 47 2.32 -3.43 -6.62
CA ASN A 47 2.48 -4.89 -6.51
C ASN A 47 2.44 -5.42 -5.07
N GLY A 48 1.73 -4.77 -4.15
CA GLY A 48 1.48 -5.29 -2.81
C GLY A 48 0.26 -6.21 -2.74
N SER A 49 -0.24 -6.43 -1.52
CA SER A 49 -1.44 -7.27 -1.28
C SER A 49 -2.67 -6.76 -2.03
N SER A 50 -2.90 -5.45 -2.04
CA SER A 50 -3.99 -4.82 -2.80
C SER A 50 -3.82 -4.95 -4.32
N GLY A 51 -2.59 -5.14 -4.79
CA GLY A 51 -2.25 -5.44 -6.18
C GLY A 51 -2.25 -6.93 -6.49
N GLU A 52 -2.84 -7.76 -5.63
CA GLU A 52 -3.01 -9.21 -5.85
C GLU A 52 -1.70 -9.95 -6.17
N CYS A 53 -0.56 -9.49 -5.63
CA CYS A 53 0.78 -9.87 -6.06
C CYS A 53 1.08 -11.38 -5.99
N ILE A 54 0.40 -12.13 -5.11
CA ILE A 54 0.61 -13.58 -4.99
C ILE A 54 -0.08 -14.39 -6.10
N TYR A 55 -0.99 -13.75 -6.85
CA TYR A 55 -1.73 -14.35 -7.96
C TYR A 55 -1.23 -13.88 -9.33
N LEU A 56 -0.18 -13.04 -9.33
CA LEU A 56 0.44 -12.51 -10.54
C LEU A 56 1.78 -13.20 -10.82
N SER A 57 2.07 -13.44 -12.10
CA SER A 57 3.41 -13.83 -12.53
C SER A 57 4.41 -12.69 -12.35
N LYS A 58 5.71 -12.99 -12.41
CA LYS A 58 6.75 -11.95 -12.39
C LYS A 58 6.61 -10.97 -13.55
N GLU A 59 6.30 -11.49 -14.72
CA GLU A 59 6.14 -10.72 -15.96
C GLU A 59 4.97 -9.75 -15.84
N GLU A 60 3.85 -10.16 -15.28
CA GLU A 60 2.70 -9.30 -15.01
C GLU A 60 3.05 -8.20 -13.99
N ARG A 61 3.78 -8.54 -12.92
CA ARG A 61 4.24 -7.57 -11.92
C ARG A 61 5.22 -6.56 -12.51
N LYS A 62 6.12 -6.99 -13.41
CA LYS A 62 7.01 -6.09 -14.16
C LYS A 62 6.20 -5.17 -15.06
N CYS A 63 5.26 -5.72 -15.83
CA CYS A 63 4.38 -4.95 -16.72
C CYS A 63 3.60 -3.86 -15.96
N ILE A 64 3.02 -4.20 -14.79
CA ILE A 64 2.33 -3.21 -13.95
C ILE A 64 3.29 -2.10 -13.52
N LEU A 65 4.46 -2.45 -12.98
CA LEU A 65 5.41 -1.47 -12.47
C LEU A 65 5.94 -0.55 -13.59
N GLU A 66 6.26 -1.10 -14.75
CA GLU A 66 6.70 -0.34 -15.94
C GLU A 66 5.67 0.71 -16.36
N ASN A 67 4.39 0.31 -16.40
CA ASN A 67 3.32 1.21 -16.82
C ASN A 67 2.99 2.27 -15.76
N VAL A 68 3.10 1.94 -14.46
CA VAL A 68 3.00 2.92 -13.38
C VAL A 68 4.14 3.94 -13.46
N CYS A 69 5.38 3.49 -13.59
CA CYS A 69 6.55 4.37 -13.68
C CYS A 69 6.50 5.28 -14.93
N ALA A 70 6.11 4.70 -16.07
CA ALA A 70 6.00 5.44 -17.34
C ALA A 70 4.93 6.54 -17.26
N GLU A 71 3.79 6.27 -16.61
CA GLU A 71 2.71 7.25 -16.48
C GLU A 71 2.98 8.29 -15.39
N ALA A 72 3.60 7.87 -14.28
CA ALA A 72 3.92 8.77 -13.18
C ALA A 72 5.01 9.81 -13.56
N GLU A 73 5.89 9.52 -14.52
CA GLU A 73 6.94 10.43 -15.03
C GLU A 73 7.75 11.11 -13.91
N GLY A 74 8.00 10.41 -12.80
CA GLY A 74 8.70 10.95 -11.63
C GLY A 74 7.91 11.95 -10.79
N LYS A 75 6.62 12.17 -11.07
CA LYS A 75 5.75 13.07 -10.30
C LYS A 75 5.24 12.44 -9.01
N LEU A 76 5.26 11.11 -8.92
CA LEU A 76 4.88 10.34 -7.74
C LEU A 76 6.06 9.52 -7.25
N ARG A 77 6.18 9.40 -5.95
CA ARG A 77 7.07 8.46 -5.29
C ARG A 77 6.59 7.03 -5.49
N ILE A 78 7.45 6.14 -6.00
CA ILE A 78 7.09 4.76 -6.28
C ILE A 78 7.82 3.83 -5.30
N ILE A 79 7.04 3.04 -4.55
CA ILE A 79 7.52 1.96 -3.69
C ILE A 79 7.06 0.64 -4.33
N ALA A 80 8.00 -0.17 -4.81
CA ALA A 80 7.69 -1.44 -5.46
C ALA A 80 7.79 -2.60 -4.47
N HIS A 81 6.71 -3.32 -4.25
CA HIS A 81 6.75 -4.58 -3.50
C HIS A 81 7.30 -5.69 -4.39
N VAL A 82 8.36 -6.35 -3.94
CA VAL A 82 9.14 -7.31 -4.76
C VAL A 82 9.17 -8.73 -4.17
N ALA A 83 8.48 -8.96 -3.03
CA ALA A 83 8.49 -10.27 -2.39
C ALA A 83 7.88 -11.38 -3.25
N CYS A 84 8.56 -12.51 -3.30
CA CYS A 84 8.10 -13.82 -3.72
C CYS A 84 8.50 -14.83 -2.64
N ASN A 85 7.90 -16.05 -2.65
CA ASN A 85 8.27 -17.08 -1.69
C ASN A 85 9.68 -17.63 -1.91
N ASN A 86 10.24 -17.50 -3.10
CA ASN A 86 11.63 -17.82 -3.37
C ASN A 86 12.48 -16.56 -3.53
N THR A 87 13.70 -16.63 -3.04
CA THR A 87 14.64 -15.50 -3.03
C THR A 87 15.01 -15.05 -4.44
N ARG A 88 15.24 -15.98 -5.36
CA ARG A 88 15.69 -15.70 -6.73
C ARG A 88 14.71 -14.81 -7.50
N ASP A 89 13.40 -15.10 -7.41
CA ASP A 89 12.38 -14.30 -8.08
C ASP A 89 12.25 -12.91 -7.43
N SER A 90 12.44 -12.83 -6.12
CA SER A 90 12.44 -11.55 -5.40
C SER A 90 13.64 -10.68 -5.78
N GLU A 91 14.83 -11.27 -5.91
CA GLU A 91 16.05 -10.59 -6.40
C GLU A 91 15.86 -10.07 -7.83
N GLU A 92 15.25 -10.87 -8.71
CA GLU A 92 14.95 -10.47 -10.08
C GLU A 92 13.98 -9.27 -10.15
N LEU A 93 12.90 -9.29 -9.35
CA LEU A 93 11.97 -8.18 -9.27
C LEU A 93 12.59 -6.93 -8.63
N ALA A 94 13.51 -7.10 -7.66
CA ALA A 94 14.24 -5.99 -7.05
C ALA A 94 15.17 -5.30 -8.07
N ALA A 95 15.97 -6.08 -8.82
CA ALA A 95 16.83 -5.56 -9.87
C ALA A 95 16.02 -4.86 -10.98
N HIS A 96 14.88 -5.42 -11.37
CA HIS A 96 13.98 -4.77 -12.34
C HIS A 96 13.43 -3.45 -11.78
N ALA A 97 12.98 -3.39 -10.54
CA ALA A 97 12.49 -2.16 -9.91
C ALA A 97 13.59 -1.08 -9.87
N GLU A 98 14.83 -1.44 -9.50
CA GLU A 98 15.97 -0.53 -9.55
C GLU A 98 16.22 0.01 -10.96
N SER A 99 16.13 -0.81 -11.99
CA SER A 99 16.31 -0.38 -13.39
C SER A 99 15.31 0.70 -13.82
N LEU A 100 14.12 0.70 -13.20
CA LEU A 100 13.07 1.72 -13.39
C LEU A 100 13.25 2.94 -12.47
N LYS A 101 14.29 2.96 -11.62
CA LYS A 101 14.62 4.06 -10.70
C LYS A 101 13.48 4.36 -9.70
N VAL A 102 12.84 3.32 -9.18
CA VAL A 102 11.85 3.50 -8.12
C VAL A 102 12.51 4.06 -6.85
N ASP A 103 11.74 4.75 -6.01
CA ASP A 103 12.27 5.36 -4.78
C ASP A 103 12.65 4.34 -3.72
N ALA A 104 11.89 3.25 -3.62
CA ALA A 104 12.16 2.14 -2.72
C ALA A 104 11.61 0.82 -3.25
N ILE A 105 12.22 -0.25 -2.79
CA ILE A 105 11.62 -1.59 -2.85
C ILE A 105 11.11 -1.98 -1.47
N ALA A 106 10.10 -2.86 -1.43
CA ALA A 106 9.54 -3.36 -0.17
C ALA A 106 9.30 -4.86 -0.22
N SER A 107 9.39 -5.53 0.92
CA SER A 107 9.19 -6.98 0.99
C SER A 107 8.54 -7.41 2.29
N ILE A 108 7.49 -8.28 2.20
CA ILE A 108 7.06 -9.15 3.30
C ILE A 108 8.08 -10.28 3.48
N PRO A 109 8.10 -10.98 4.63
CA PRO A 109 8.81 -12.26 4.72
C PRO A 109 8.15 -13.30 3.79
N PRO A 110 8.86 -14.39 3.43
CA PRO A 110 8.22 -15.51 2.74
C PRO A 110 7.04 -16.06 3.54
N ILE A 111 5.94 -16.36 2.86
CA ILE A 111 4.70 -16.87 3.46
C ILE A 111 4.66 -18.41 3.44
N TYR A 112 3.73 -19.01 4.19
CA TYR A 112 3.46 -20.42 4.36
C TYR A 112 4.33 -21.11 5.42
N PHE A 113 5.66 -21.08 5.32
CA PHE A 113 6.54 -21.52 6.38
C PHE A 113 6.89 -20.37 7.33
N HIS A 114 6.73 -20.59 8.63
CA HIS A 114 7.16 -19.63 9.65
C HIS A 114 8.67 -19.73 9.83
N LEU A 115 9.40 -18.99 9.02
CA LEU A 115 10.85 -19.00 9.02
C LEU A 115 11.43 -18.32 10.27
N PRO A 116 12.59 -18.77 10.77
CA PRO A 116 13.30 -18.10 11.86
C PRO A 116 13.82 -16.74 11.43
N ALA A 117 13.98 -15.82 12.38
CA ALA A 117 14.39 -14.44 12.14
C ALA A 117 15.66 -14.30 11.29
N TYR A 118 16.68 -15.15 11.51
CA TYR A 118 17.92 -15.09 10.74
C TYR A 118 17.71 -15.43 9.26
N SER A 119 16.81 -16.37 8.93
CA SER A 119 16.49 -16.70 7.53
C SER A 119 15.72 -15.58 6.84
N ILE A 120 14.83 -14.88 7.57
CA ILE A 120 14.10 -13.72 7.07
C ILE A 120 15.08 -12.56 6.82
N ALA A 121 15.99 -12.30 7.74
CA ALA A 121 17.02 -11.27 7.58
C ALA A 121 17.92 -11.56 6.37
N GLU A 122 18.34 -12.81 6.19
CA GLU A 122 19.13 -13.22 5.01
C GLU A 122 18.35 -13.00 3.71
N TYR A 123 17.07 -13.40 3.66
CA TYR A 123 16.20 -13.20 2.51
C TYR A 123 16.06 -11.71 2.15
N TRP A 124 15.77 -10.84 3.12
CA TRP A 124 15.65 -9.40 2.88
C TRP A 124 16.97 -8.75 2.47
N ASN A 125 18.08 -9.17 3.06
CA ASN A 125 19.41 -8.66 2.69
C ASN A 125 19.80 -9.05 1.25
N LYS A 126 19.46 -10.26 0.78
CA LYS A 126 19.67 -10.67 -0.62
C LYS A 126 18.84 -9.82 -1.59
N ILE A 127 17.58 -9.58 -1.28
CA ILE A 127 16.71 -8.69 -2.06
C ILE A 127 17.29 -7.27 -2.12
N SER A 128 17.70 -6.73 -0.97
CA SER A 128 18.31 -5.40 -0.88
C SER A 128 19.62 -5.31 -1.68
N ALA A 129 20.42 -6.38 -1.67
CA ALA A 129 21.67 -6.44 -2.43
C ALA A 129 21.47 -6.49 -3.95
N ALA A 130 20.32 -7.02 -4.41
CA ALA A 130 19.94 -7.03 -5.84
C ALA A 130 19.50 -5.65 -6.37
N ALA A 131 19.26 -4.68 -5.47
CA ALA A 131 18.93 -3.29 -5.78
C ALA A 131 19.80 -2.33 -4.95
N PRO A 132 21.13 -2.27 -5.20
CA PRO A 132 22.09 -1.64 -4.30
C PRO A 132 21.96 -0.11 -4.20
N ASN A 133 21.27 0.55 -5.12
CA ASN A 133 21.07 2.00 -5.12
C ASN A 133 19.65 2.42 -4.73
N THR A 134 18.80 1.45 -4.34
CA THR A 134 17.38 1.67 -4.02
C THR A 134 17.15 1.47 -2.52
N ASP A 135 16.33 2.33 -1.91
CA ASP A 135 15.94 2.21 -0.51
C ASP A 135 15.13 0.92 -0.28
N PHE A 136 15.26 0.32 0.92
CA PHE A 136 14.52 -0.88 1.30
C PHE A 136 13.56 -0.58 2.46
N ILE A 137 12.29 -0.98 2.31
CA ILE A 137 11.25 -0.84 3.31
C ILE A 137 10.75 -2.22 3.71
N ILE A 138 10.87 -2.56 4.99
CA ILE A 138 10.31 -3.80 5.52
C ILE A 138 8.79 -3.70 5.51
N TYR A 139 8.09 -4.72 5.01
CA TYR A 139 6.64 -4.78 5.10
C TYR A 139 6.22 -5.77 6.19
N ASN A 140 5.78 -5.23 7.33
CA ASN A 140 5.25 -6.00 8.45
C ASN A 140 3.73 -6.11 8.35
N ILE A 141 3.23 -7.31 8.05
CA ILE A 141 1.79 -7.66 7.97
C ILE A 141 1.56 -9.07 8.53
N PRO A 142 1.64 -9.23 9.85
CA PRO A 142 1.62 -10.56 10.47
C PRO A 142 0.36 -11.36 10.19
N GLN A 143 -0.78 -10.71 9.99
CA GLN A 143 -2.06 -11.37 9.69
C GLN A 143 -2.04 -12.15 8.37
N LEU A 144 -1.26 -11.71 7.38
CA LEU A 144 -1.13 -12.37 6.08
C LEU A 144 0.18 -13.13 5.94
N ALA A 145 1.26 -12.62 6.54
CA ALA A 145 2.59 -13.23 6.43
C ALA A 145 2.81 -14.37 7.44
N GLY A 146 2.00 -14.46 8.49
CA GLY A 146 2.15 -15.46 9.56
C GLY A 146 3.35 -15.21 10.49
N VAL A 147 4.14 -14.17 10.23
CA VAL A 147 5.33 -13.81 11.02
C VAL A 147 5.31 -12.30 11.30
N SER A 148 5.57 -11.93 12.55
CA SER A 148 5.67 -10.53 12.99
C SER A 148 7.13 -10.04 12.93
N LEU A 149 7.32 -8.78 12.59
CA LEU A 149 8.58 -8.09 12.77
C LEU A 149 8.82 -7.89 14.28
N THR A 150 9.77 -8.65 14.83
CA THR A 150 10.19 -8.47 16.22
C THR A 150 11.20 -7.33 16.36
N LYS A 151 11.40 -6.83 17.58
CA LYS A 151 12.43 -5.82 17.86
C LYS A 151 13.82 -6.31 17.46
N ASP A 152 14.14 -7.59 17.76
CA ASP A 152 15.45 -8.18 17.44
C ASP A 152 15.67 -8.28 15.93
N LEU A 153 14.64 -8.74 15.17
CA LEU A 153 14.73 -8.79 13.71
C LEU A 153 14.83 -7.38 13.11
N CYS A 154 14.09 -6.41 13.63
CA CYS A 154 14.21 -5.02 13.19
C CYS A 154 15.64 -4.48 13.47
N THR A 155 16.16 -4.71 14.66
CA THR A 155 17.53 -4.30 15.03
C THR A 155 18.59 -4.96 14.13
N GLU A 156 18.41 -6.24 13.80
CA GLU A 156 19.30 -6.93 12.86
C GLU A 156 19.25 -6.26 11.46
N MET A 157 18.06 -5.95 10.97
CA MET A 157 17.89 -5.32 9.66
C MET A 157 18.41 -3.87 9.60
N LEU A 158 18.43 -3.16 10.72
CA LEU A 158 19.02 -1.81 10.81
C LEU A 158 20.53 -1.78 10.58
N LYS A 159 21.23 -2.93 10.61
CA LYS A 159 22.64 -3.03 10.20
C LYS A 159 22.83 -2.82 8.70
N ASN A 160 21.77 -3.02 7.90
CA ASN A 160 21.77 -2.74 6.48
C ASN A 160 21.39 -1.26 6.24
N PRO A 161 22.31 -0.40 5.76
CA PRO A 161 22.07 1.03 5.59
C PRO A 161 21.00 1.37 4.54
N LYS A 162 20.57 0.39 3.72
CA LYS A 162 19.48 0.55 2.76
C LYS A 162 18.11 0.42 3.41
N VAL A 163 18.00 -0.14 4.61
CA VAL A 163 16.75 -0.28 5.34
C VAL A 163 16.38 1.07 5.96
N VAL A 164 15.55 1.82 5.25
CA VAL A 164 15.16 3.18 5.64
C VAL A 164 13.84 3.22 6.42
N GLY A 165 13.06 2.13 6.45
CA GLY A 165 11.77 2.16 7.11
C GLY A 165 10.99 0.85 7.16
N VAL A 166 9.80 0.97 7.74
CA VAL A 166 8.80 -0.10 7.89
C VAL A 166 7.43 0.39 7.42
N LYS A 167 6.79 -0.37 6.53
CA LYS A 167 5.32 -0.31 6.38
C LYS A 167 4.74 -1.22 7.44
N ASN A 168 4.09 -0.65 8.47
CA ASN A 168 3.55 -1.41 9.58
C ASN A 168 2.05 -1.63 9.45
N SER A 169 1.65 -2.85 9.16
CA SER A 169 0.25 -3.29 9.10
C SER A 169 -0.13 -4.23 10.25
N SER A 170 0.66 -4.26 11.36
CA SER A 170 0.21 -4.88 12.60
C SER A 170 -0.91 -4.06 13.25
N MET A 171 -1.80 -4.71 14.00
CA MET A 171 -2.93 -4.02 14.65
C MET A 171 -2.53 -3.13 15.83
N PRO A 172 -1.52 -3.47 16.68
CA PRO A 172 -1.10 -2.57 17.75
C PRO A 172 -0.45 -1.29 17.18
N VAL A 173 -1.12 -0.15 17.34
CA VAL A 173 -0.60 1.15 16.91
C VAL A 173 0.73 1.51 17.60
N GLN A 174 0.98 0.95 18.78
CA GLN A 174 2.23 1.07 19.53
C GLN A 174 3.45 0.57 18.74
N ASP A 175 3.28 -0.38 17.83
CA ASP A 175 4.40 -0.90 17.04
C ASP A 175 5.04 0.19 16.17
N ILE A 176 4.27 1.18 15.72
CA ILE A 176 4.77 2.34 14.99
C ILE A 176 5.79 3.10 15.82
N GLN A 177 5.44 3.43 17.07
CA GLN A 177 6.33 4.10 18.01
C GLN A 177 7.58 3.24 18.29
N THR A 178 7.39 1.95 18.47
CA THR A 178 8.48 1.00 18.74
C THR A 178 9.51 1.00 17.60
N PHE A 179 9.08 0.84 16.36
CA PHE A 179 9.99 0.82 15.22
C PHE A 179 10.62 2.19 14.96
N LYS A 180 9.87 3.27 15.16
CA LYS A 180 10.40 4.63 15.09
C LYS A 180 11.50 4.86 16.10
N ALA A 181 11.32 4.42 17.34
CA ALA A 181 12.33 4.55 18.39
C ALA A 181 13.59 3.71 18.11
N LEU A 182 13.45 2.52 17.53
CA LEU A 182 14.59 1.68 17.15
C LEU A 182 15.40 2.26 15.99
N GLY A 183 14.72 2.78 14.96
CA GLY A 183 15.35 3.27 13.74
C GLY A 183 15.87 4.71 13.83
N GLY A 184 15.43 5.50 14.82
CA GLY A 184 15.87 6.88 15.02
C GLY A 184 15.09 7.92 14.20
N GLU A 185 15.58 9.16 14.22
CA GLU A 185 14.83 10.33 13.71
C GLU A 185 14.53 10.27 12.22
N ASP A 186 15.44 9.77 11.40
CA ASP A 186 15.26 9.70 9.94
C ASP A 186 14.67 8.37 9.46
N PHE A 187 14.41 7.43 10.36
CA PHE A 187 13.75 6.18 10.03
C PHE A 187 12.27 6.39 9.80
N VAL A 188 11.72 5.86 8.69
CA VAL A 188 10.31 6.05 8.35
C VAL A 188 9.45 4.87 8.80
N VAL A 189 8.30 5.15 9.38
CA VAL A 189 7.28 4.14 9.63
C VAL A 189 5.98 4.63 8.99
N PHE A 190 5.38 3.78 8.15
CA PHE A 190 4.08 4.05 7.55
C PHE A 190 2.99 3.35 8.35
N ASN A 191 1.87 4.03 8.57
CA ASN A 191 0.66 3.39 9.06
C ASN A 191 0.06 2.52 7.94
N GLY A 192 -0.17 1.25 8.24
CA GLY A 192 -0.76 0.29 7.29
C GLY A 192 -2.27 0.09 7.47
N PRO A 193 -2.81 -0.12 8.70
CA PRO A 193 -4.25 -0.24 8.90
C PRO A 193 -4.96 1.10 8.71
N ASP A 194 -5.84 1.17 7.73
CA ASP A 194 -6.50 2.41 7.30
C ASP A 194 -7.40 2.97 8.39
N GLU A 195 -8.02 2.09 9.18
CA GLU A 195 -8.96 2.37 10.26
C GLU A 195 -8.34 3.13 11.44
N GLN A 196 -7.01 3.16 11.54
CA GLN A 196 -6.30 3.82 12.63
C GLN A 196 -5.26 4.85 12.13
N PHE A 197 -5.47 5.44 10.94
CA PHE A 197 -4.51 6.35 10.32
C PHE A 197 -4.13 7.51 11.24
N VAL A 198 -5.10 8.21 11.85
CA VAL A 198 -4.85 9.32 12.77
C VAL A 198 -4.07 8.86 14.01
N GLY A 199 -4.41 7.69 14.55
CA GLY A 199 -3.66 7.08 15.66
C GLY A 199 -2.23 6.75 15.27
N GLY A 200 -2.02 6.18 14.09
CA GLY A 200 -0.69 5.88 13.55
C GLY A 200 0.15 7.15 13.36
N ARG A 201 -0.44 8.23 12.84
CA ARG A 201 0.22 9.53 12.73
C ARG A 201 0.63 10.06 14.12
N ALA A 202 -0.24 9.95 15.11
CA ALA A 202 0.05 10.36 16.49
C ALA A 202 1.20 9.54 17.12
N MET A 203 1.38 8.27 16.70
CA MET A 203 2.49 7.42 17.14
C MET A 203 3.79 7.63 16.33
N GLY A 204 3.84 8.60 15.42
CA GLY A 204 5.04 8.98 14.68
C GLY A 204 5.16 8.42 13.26
N ALA A 205 4.08 7.86 12.69
CA ALA A 205 4.08 7.51 11.27
C ALA A 205 4.26 8.76 10.40
N VAL A 206 5.11 8.67 9.36
CA VAL A 206 5.36 9.78 8.42
C VAL A 206 4.20 10.00 7.46
N GLY A 207 3.33 9.01 7.34
CA GLY A 207 2.19 8.97 6.45
C GLY A 207 1.54 7.59 6.49
N GLY A 208 0.79 7.24 5.46
CA GLY A 208 0.16 5.93 5.37
C GLY A 208 0.33 5.26 4.02
N ILE A 209 0.34 3.92 4.04
CA ILE A 209 0.23 3.08 2.85
C ILE A 209 -0.96 2.15 3.04
N GLY A 210 -2.09 2.48 2.44
CA GLY A 210 -3.37 1.83 2.72
C GLY A 210 -4.10 1.28 1.52
N GLY A 211 -4.86 0.19 1.76
CA GLY A 211 -5.59 -0.55 0.74
C GLY A 211 -6.89 0.12 0.31
N THR A 212 -7.55 0.85 1.21
CA THR A 212 -8.81 1.54 0.92
C THR A 212 -8.62 2.99 0.46
N TYR A 213 -7.38 3.53 0.55
CA TYR A 213 -7.08 4.90 0.14
C TYR A 213 -7.51 5.18 -1.30
N GLY A 214 -7.37 4.19 -2.19
CA GLY A 214 -7.74 4.35 -3.58
C GLY A 214 -9.23 4.56 -3.84
N ALA A 215 -10.11 4.09 -2.97
CA ALA A 215 -11.55 4.33 -3.09
C ALA A 215 -11.96 5.77 -2.72
N MET A 216 -11.17 6.42 -1.87
CA MET A 216 -11.49 7.74 -1.28
C MET A 216 -10.22 8.55 -0.96
N PRO A 217 -9.30 8.75 -1.94
CA PRO A 217 -8.02 9.41 -1.68
C PRO A 217 -8.21 10.85 -1.19
N GLU A 218 -9.26 11.53 -1.63
CA GLU A 218 -9.60 12.89 -1.21
C GLU A 218 -9.69 13.00 0.33
N LEU A 219 -10.35 12.03 0.97
CA LEU A 219 -10.51 12.01 2.42
C LEU A 219 -9.17 11.78 3.15
N PHE A 220 -8.34 10.85 2.68
CA PHE A 220 -7.04 10.58 3.32
C PHE A 220 -6.05 11.74 3.13
N VAL A 221 -6.02 12.37 1.96
CA VAL A 221 -5.21 13.56 1.71
C VAL A 221 -5.63 14.70 2.64
N LYS A 222 -6.93 14.96 2.75
CA LYS A 222 -7.46 15.98 3.67
C LYS A 222 -7.20 15.67 5.12
N MET A 223 -7.43 14.42 5.55
CA MET A 223 -7.19 13.97 6.94
C MET A 223 -5.72 14.12 7.32
N ASN A 224 -4.80 13.79 6.40
CA ASN A 224 -3.37 14.00 6.62
C ASN A 224 -3.03 15.50 6.71
N ALA A 225 -3.61 16.36 5.89
CA ALA A 225 -3.41 17.79 5.96
C ALA A 225 -3.89 18.36 7.32
N LEU A 226 -5.08 17.98 7.76
CA LEU A 226 -5.60 18.37 9.08
C LEU A 226 -4.69 17.92 10.22
N PHE A 227 -4.12 16.72 10.13
CA PHE A 227 -3.16 16.25 11.12
C PHE A 227 -1.90 17.11 11.14
N VAL A 228 -1.33 17.44 9.97
CA VAL A 228 -0.14 18.31 9.84
C VAL A 228 -0.41 19.72 10.37
N GLU A 229 -1.62 20.24 10.17
CA GLU A 229 -2.09 21.54 10.68
C GLU A 229 -2.41 21.51 12.20
N ASN A 230 -2.20 20.36 12.87
CA ASN A 230 -2.56 20.15 14.28
C ASN A 230 -4.07 20.27 14.58
N ARG A 231 -4.92 20.08 13.59
CA ARG A 231 -6.40 20.04 13.69
C ARG A 231 -6.87 18.61 13.98
N ILE A 232 -6.36 18.03 15.07
CA ILE A 232 -6.52 16.62 15.39
C ILE A 232 -7.97 16.20 15.63
N ALA A 233 -8.78 17.09 16.22
CA ALA A 233 -10.20 16.80 16.49
C ALA A 233 -10.98 16.59 15.17
N GLU A 234 -10.74 17.42 14.17
CA GLU A 234 -11.36 17.31 12.85
C GLU A 234 -10.83 16.11 12.07
N ALA A 235 -9.53 15.82 12.13
CA ALA A 235 -8.96 14.62 11.55
C ALA A 235 -9.58 13.35 12.15
N ARG A 236 -9.85 13.33 13.46
CA ARG A 236 -10.51 12.22 14.15
C ARG A 236 -11.98 12.06 13.72
N GLU A 237 -12.70 13.15 13.53
CA GLU A 237 -14.08 13.11 13.02
C GLU A 237 -14.12 12.49 11.62
N MET A 238 -13.20 12.88 10.74
CA MET A 238 -13.05 12.26 9.42
C MET A 238 -12.71 10.77 9.53
N GLN A 239 -11.80 10.38 10.44
CA GLN A 239 -11.44 8.97 10.66
C GLN A 239 -12.66 8.12 11.03
N ILE A 240 -13.57 8.64 11.86
CA ILE A 240 -14.83 7.94 12.21
C ILE A 240 -15.65 7.68 10.93
N LYS A 241 -15.81 8.69 10.08
CA LYS A 241 -16.56 8.55 8.82
C LYS A 241 -15.87 7.60 7.84
N VAL A 242 -14.56 7.68 7.73
CA VAL A 242 -13.75 6.74 6.92
C VAL A 242 -13.93 5.30 7.40
N ASN A 243 -13.97 5.07 8.72
CA ASN A 243 -14.19 3.73 9.28
C ASN A 243 -15.58 3.18 8.95
N GLU A 244 -16.63 4.01 8.96
CA GLU A 244 -17.97 3.61 8.48
C GLU A 244 -17.93 3.17 7.01
N ILE A 245 -17.22 3.91 6.17
CA ILE A 245 -17.03 3.55 4.74
C ILE A 245 -16.27 2.24 4.61
N ILE A 246 -15.20 2.03 5.36
CA ILE A 246 -14.41 0.78 5.33
C ILE A 246 -15.29 -0.42 5.72
N VAL A 247 -16.12 -0.29 6.75
CA VAL A 247 -17.09 -1.34 7.13
C VAL A 247 -18.01 -1.68 5.97
N MET A 248 -18.51 -0.68 5.24
CA MET A 248 -19.35 -0.91 4.05
C MET A 248 -18.57 -1.59 2.92
N LEU A 249 -17.33 -1.17 2.64
CA LEU A 249 -16.46 -1.82 1.64
C LEU A 249 -16.21 -3.30 1.96
N CYS A 250 -16.16 -3.66 3.23
CA CYS A 250 -15.91 -5.02 3.70
C CYS A 250 -17.19 -5.86 3.90
N SER A 251 -18.40 -5.31 3.71
CA SER A 251 -19.66 -5.97 4.06
C SER A 251 -20.22 -6.90 2.98
N GLY A 252 -19.63 -6.93 1.78
CA GLY A 252 -20.04 -7.78 0.69
C GLY A 252 -19.59 -9.24 0.83
N HIS A 253 -20.15 -10.14 0.01
CA HIS A 253 -19.69 -11.52 -0.14
C HIS A 253 -18.42 -11.60 -0.99
N GLY A 254 -18.29 -10.71 -1.98
CA GLY A 254 -17.11 -10.59 -2.81
C GLY A 254 -15.92 -10.01 -2.08
N ASN A 255 -14.75 -10.15 -2.67
CA ASN A 255 -13.53 -9.61 -2.10
C ASN A 255 -13.58 -8.08 -2.01
N MET A 256 -13.05 -7.49 -0.94
CA MET A 256 -13.01 -6.03 -0.73
C MET A 256 -12.39 -5.27 -1.90
N TYR A 257 -11.37 -5.82 -2.56
CA TYR A 257 -10.76 -5.14 -3.72
C TYR A 257 -11.68 -5.15 -4.95
N ALA A 258 -12.51 -6.18 -5.13
CA ALA A 258 -13.57 -6.15 -6.13
C ALA A 258 -14.59 -5.05 -5.82
N MET A 259 -14.96 -4.89 -4.55
CA MET A 259 -15.85 -3.81 -4.08
C MET A 259 -15.26 -2.43 -4.37
N ILE A 260 -13.99 -2.22 -4.06
CA ILE A 260 -13.29 -0.95 -4.32
C ILE A 260 -13.25 -0.64 -5.82
N LYS A 261 -12.92 -1.63 -6.66
CA LYS A 261 -12.86 -1.44 -8.12
C LYS A 261 -14.24 -1.06 -8.68
N GLU A 262 -15.30 -1.65 -8.19
CA GLU A 262 -16.67 -1.30 -8.57
C GLU A 262 -17.07 0.11 -8.09
N VAL A 263 -16.70 0.48 -6.86
CA VAL A 263 -16.88 1.84 -6.35
C VAL A 263 -16.15 2.87 -7.22
N LEU A 264 -14.92 2.57 -7.67
CA LEU A 264 -14.18 3.43 -8.60
C LEU A 264 -14.87 3.55 -9.96
N ARG A 265 -15.43 2.46 -10.47
CA ARG A 265 -16.22 2.48 -11.71
C ARG A 265 -17.44 3.40 -11.58
N ILE A 266 -18.16 3.31 -10.46
CA ILE A 266 -19.36 4.12 -10.22
C ILE A 266 -19.01 5.59 -10.03
N ARG A 267 -18.04 5.91 -9.17
CA ARG A 267 -17.69 7.28 -8.80
C ARG A 267 -16.93 8.05 -9.87
N LYS A 268 -16.05 7.36 -10.60
CA LYS A 268 -15.03 7.99 -11.46
C LYS A 268 -15.05 7.48 -12.91
N SER A 269 -16.00 6.60 -13.26
CA SER A 269 -16.01 5.91 -14.57
C SER A 269 -14.68 5.22 -14.88
N LEU A 270 -14.00 4.72 -13.85
CA LEU A 270 -12.68 4.12 -13.96
C LEU A 270 -12.82 2.59 -14.05
N GLU A 271 -12.70 2.08 -15.26
CA GLU A 271 -12.81 0.65 -15.58
C GLU A 271 -11.46 -0.03 -15.40
N ILE A 272 -11.24 -0.70 -14.26
CA ILE A 272 -9.98 -1.41 -13.97
C ILE A 272 -10.16 -2.93 -13.77
N GLY A 273 -11.29 -3.46 -14.19
CA GLY A 273 -11.64 -4.87 -14.08
C GLY A 273 -12.09 -5.29 -12.68
N SER A 274 -12.20 -6.60 -12.47
CA SER A 274 -12.53 -7.21 -11.17
C SER A 274 -11.27 -7.75 -10.51
N VAL A 275 -11.40 -8.72 -9.62
CA VAL A 275 -10.29 -9.46 -8.99
C VAL A 275 -10.06 -10.78 -9.71
N ARG A 276 -8.84 -11.33 -9.58
CA ARG A 276 -8.49 -12.63 -10.16
C ARG A 276 -8.77 -13.76 -9.17
N SER A 277 -9.26 -14.91 -9.67
CA SER A 277 -9.38 -16.14 -8.87
C SER A 277 -8.04 -16.49 -8.21
N PRO A 278 -8.05 -16.95 -6.94
CA PRO A 278 -9.19 -17.40 -6.15
C PRO A 278 -9.97 -16.31 -5.38
N LEU A 279 -9.64 -15.01 -5.57
CA LEU A 279 -10.44 -13.95 -4.98
C LEU A 279 -11.85 -13.94 -5.60
N THR A 280 -12.85 -13.72 -4.75
CA THR A 280 -14.25 -13.82 -5.15
C THR A 280 -14.74 -12.53 -5.80
N PRO A 281 -15.30 -12.56 -7.02
CA PRO A 281 -15.94 -11.42 -7.65
C PRO A 281 -17.23 -11.02 -6.92
N LEU A 282 -17.78 -9.85 -7.26
CA LEU A 282 -19.03 -9.35 -6.66
C LEU A 282 -20.26 -10.10 -7.15
N THR A 283 -21.23 -10.28 -6.23
CA THR A 283 -22.61 -10.67 -6.55
C THR A 283 -23.43 -9.45 -6.96
N GLU A 284 -24.69 -9.66 -7.42
CA GLU A 284 -25.61 -8.56 -7.73
C GLU A 284 -26.02 -7.77 -6.45
N GLU A 285 -26.08 -8.43 -5.30
CA GLU A 285 -26.29 -7.79 -4.01
C GLU A 285 -25.10 -6.91 -3.62
N ASP A 286 -23.89 -7.37 -3.87
CA ASP A 286 -22.67 -6.60 -3.59
C ASP A 286 -22.60 -5.32 -4.45
N LYS A 287 -23.06 -5.36 -5.70
CA LYS A 287 -23.13 -4.16 -6.56
C LYS A 287 -24.06 -3.08 -5.96
N LYS A 288 -25.18 -3.48 -5.34
CA LYS A 288 -26.05 -2.54 -4.60
C LYS A 288 -25.36 -1.95 -3.37
N ILE A 289 -24.50 -2.74 -2.71
CA ILE A 289 -23.66 -2.23 -1.61
C ILE A 289 -22.64 -1.24 -2.17
N ALA A 290 -22.00 -1.54 -3.31
CA ALA A 290 -21.05 -0.64 -3.97
C ALA A 290 -21.68 0.71 -4.33
N GLU A 291 -22.92 0.71 -4.87
CA GLU A 291 -23.67 1.96 -5.14
C GLU A 291 -23.90 2.80 -3.89
N LYS A 292 -24.33 2.17 -2.80
CA LYS A 292 -24.52 2.85 -1.51
C LYS A 292 -23.19 3.39 -0.95
N THR A 293 -22.14 2.60 -1.07
CA THR A 293 -20.80 2.97 -0.59
C THR A 293 -20.24 4.12 -1.41
N ALA A 294 -20.39 4.10 -2.72
CA ALA A 294 -20.00 5.18 -3.61
C ALA A 294 -20.68 6.51 -3.20
N LYS A 295 -22.00 6.47 -2.98
CA LYS A 295 -22.75 7.63 -2.49
C LYS A 295 -22.25 8.10 -1.13
N LEU A 296 -22.01 7.18 -0.18
CA LEU A 296 -21.52 7.51 1.16
C LEU A 296 -20.15 8.22 1.11
N ILE A 297 -19.28 7.78 0.19
CA ILE A 297 -17.97 8.42 -0.04
C ILE A 297 -18.17 9.83 -0.63
N ASP A 298 -19.04 9.99 -1.64
CA ASP A 298 -19.28 11.29 -2.26
C ASP A 298 -19.90 12.29 -1.28
N ASP A 299 -20.85 11.85 -0.43
CA ASP A 299 -21.42 12.65 0.64
C ASP A 299 -20.33 13.07 1.67
N ALA A 300 -19.42 12.17 2.02
CA ALA A 300 -18.31 12.46 2.92
C ALA A 300 -17.28 13.43 2.30
N VAL A 301 -16.94 13.25 1.03
CA VAL A 301 -16.06 14.17 0.30
C VAL A 301 -16.67 15.57 0.23
N ALA A 302 -17.97 15.66 -0.09
CA ALA A 302 -18.68 16.97 -0.12
C ALA A 302 -18.74 17.66 1.23
N HIS A 303 -18.74 16.88 2.34
CA HIS A 303 -18.80 17.44 3.69
C HIS A 303 -17.42 17.89 4.21
N PHE A 304 -16.36 17.14 3.94
CA PHE A 304 -15.04 17.36 4.55
C PHE A 304 -14.00 18.04 3.65
N CYS A 305 -14.15 17.94 2.32
CA CYS A 305 -13.17 18.42 1.36
C CYS A 305 -13.64 19.64 0.60
#